data_ca7807de955aca290ffa865e54830282
#
_entry.id   ca7807de955aca290ffa865e54830282
#
_cell.length_a   1.000
_cell.length_b   1.000
_cell.length_c   1.000
_cell.angle_alpha   90.00
_cell.angle_beta   90.00
_cell.angle_gamma   90.00
#
_symmetry.space_group_name_H-M   'P 1'
#
loop_
_entity.id
_entity.type
_entity.pdbx_description
1 polymer ?
#
loop_
_entity_poly.entity_id
_entity_poly.type
_entity_poly.pdbx_seq_one_letter_code
_entity_poly.pdbx_strand_id
1 'polypeptide(L)'
;AESINEHKDDLGVDGAFATPGLDTSDTYRFAAHMTRLPLYYEYRDANTTFSKTIKGTYLKNYKDMFDLQLKTSPTEASMVSSKTYDDVTSEFALGQVAFYPNGVWAYSQIKGNDVADEDLGMLPYYMGIKGEEDCGPVGVYDASWAVNKNASEKDKKATLDFIKWMITDNEAKKILSKDMGFSVPFTTFTDDYQPDNPLTEAARAYSNDGKTEVRSFTIPDQQWQDDIASALVEYTQGTGKWDKVQSAF
;
A
#
# COMPACT_ATOMS: atom_id res chain seq x y z
N ALA A 1 -1.27 10.19 -15.49
CA ALA A 1 -1.71 11.13 -14.45
C ALA A 1 -1.77 12.57 -14.96
N GLU A 2 -0.67 13.11 -15.48
CA GLU A 2 -0.64 14.52 -15.95
C GLU A 2 -1.70 14.79 -17.02
N SER A 3 -1.85 13.93 -18.03
CA SER A 3 -2.89 14.08 -19.05
C SER A 3 -4.32 14.02 -18.47
N ILE A 4 -4.58 13.17 -17.49
CA ILE A 4 -5.89 13.14 -16.80
C ILE A 4 -6.10 14.46 -16.06
N ASN A 5 -5.10 14.94 -15.36
CA ASN A 5 -5.21 16.20 -14.61
C ASN A 5 -5.39 17.44 -15.51
N GLU A 6 -4.80 17.43 -16.72
CA GLU A 6 -4.99 18.48 -17.73
C GLU A 6 -6.41 18.49 -18.31
N HIS A 7 -7.08 17.34 -18.38
CA HIS A 7 -8.42 17.19 -18.94
C HIS A 7 -9.47 16.82 -17.86
N LYS A 8 -9.20 17.12 -16.61
CA LYS A 8 -10.04 16.70 -15.48
C LYS A 8 -11.48 17.19 -15.58
N ASP A 9 -11.70 18.41 -16.06
CA ASP A 9 -13.03 18.99 -16.23
C ASP A 9 -13.84 18.23 -17.30
N ASP A 10 -13.20 17.82 -18.40
CA ASP A 10 -13.82 17.04 -19.48
C ASP A 10 -14.12 15.59 -19.02
N LEU A 11 -13.29 15.06 -18.13
CA LEU A 11 -13.42 13.72 -17.57
C LEU A 11 -14.35 13.65 -16.34
N GLY A 12 -14.73 14.79 -15.79
CA GLY A 12 -15.59 14.87 -14.62
C GLY A 12 -14.91 14.43 -13.33
N VAL A 13 -13.60 14.63 -13.22
CA VAL A 13 -12.81 14.33 -12.01
C VAL A 13 -12.18 15.58 -11.41
N ASP A 14 -11.85 15.57 -10.13
CA ASP A 14 -11.21 16.68 -9.43
C ASP A 14 -9.68 16.61 -9.51
N GLY A 15 -9.14 15.42 -9.76
CA GLY A 15 -7.71 15.17 -9.90
C GLY A 15 -7.40 13.82 -10.51
N ALA A 16 -6.13 13.58 -10.85
CA ALA A 16 -5.71 12.28 -11.34
C ALA A 16 -5.45 11.30 -10.19
N PHE A 17 -4.73 11.73 -9.15
CA PHE A 17 -4.46 10.93 -7.96
C PHE A 17 -5.30 11.40 -6.77
N ALA A 18 -5.76 10.44 -5.96
CA ALA A 18 -6.28 10.74 -4.62
C ALA A 18 -5.22 11.46 -3.80
N THR A 19 -5.65 12.35 -2.95
CA THR A 19 -4.77 13.18 -2.11
C THR A 19 -3.76 12.31 -1.35
N PRO A 20 -2.47 12.65 -1.34
CA PRO A 20 -1.50 12.00 -0.47
C PRO A 20 -1.75 12.43 0.97
N GLY A 21 -2.76 11.83 1.63
CA GLY A 21 -3.12 12.12 3.01
C GLY A 21 -1.96 11.86 3.95
N LEU A 22 -1.62 12.86 4.76
CA LEU A 22 -0.53 12.80 5.73
C LEU A 22 -1.02 12.97 7.17
N ASP A 23 -2.33 12.80 7.41
CA ASP A 23 -2.82 12.54 8.76
C ASP A 23 -2.27 11.21 9.30
N THR A 24 -2.19 11.07 10.61
CA THR A 24 -1.65 9.86 11.26
C THR A 24 -2.37 8.57 10.87
N SER A 25 -3.64 8.66 10.44
CA SER A 25 -4.40 7.52 9.93
C SER A 25 -4.00 7.08 8.51
N ASP A 26 -3.29 7.94 7.75
CA ASP A 26 -3.03 7.73 6.33
C ASP A 26 -1.55 7.78 5.90
N THR A 27 -0.66 8.37 6.71
CA THR A 27 0.78 8.50 6.40
C THR A 27 1.46 7.19 6.04
N TYR A 28 0.97 6.04 6.52
CA TYR A 28 1.56 4.73 6.27
C TYR A 28 1.65 4.40 4.77
N ARG A 29 0.76 4.94 3.94
CA ARG A 29 0.80 4.72 2.49
C ARG A 29 2.11 5.23 1.88
N PHE A 30 2.64 6.33 2.40
CA PHE A 30 3.86 6.97 1.91
C PHE A 30 5.08 6.61 2.75
N ALA A 31 4.96 6.61 4.07
CA ALA A 31 6.09 6.35 4.98
C ALA A 31 6.40 4.86 5.17
N ALA A 32 5.45 3.95 4.90
CA ALA A 32 5.65 2.52 5.03
C ALA A 32 5.52 1.77 3.70
N HIS A 33 4.43 1.96 2.94
CA HIS A 33 4.17 1.14 1.76
C HIS A 33 4.94 1.62 0.53
N MET A 34 4.86 2.91 0.18
CA MET A 34 5.56 3.43 -0.99
C MET A 34 7.09 3.41 -0.81
N THR A 35 7.60 3.53 0.41
CA THR A 35 9.04 3.40 0.71
C THR A 35 9.62 2.03 0.40
N ARG A 36 8.77 0.99 0.33
CA ARG A 36 9.21 -0.37 -0.03
C ARG A 36 9.77 -0.46 -1.43
N LEU A 37 9.29 0.37 -2.35
CA LEU A 37 9.74 0.37 -3.73
C LEU A 37 11.22 0.75 -3.86
N PRO A 38 11.69 1.92 -3.40
CA PRO A 38 13.10 2.26 -3.47
C PRO A 38 14.00 1.26 -2.72
N LEU A 39 13.53 0.71 -1.58
CA LEU A 39 14.27 -0.32 -0.84
C LEU A 39 14.36 -1.64 -1.61
N TYR A 40 13.26 -2.10 -2.19
CA TYR A 40 13.22 -3.33 -2.98
C TYR A 40 14.22 -3.27 -4.14
N TYR A 41 14.21 -2.19 -4.92
CA TYR A 41 15.09 -2.06 -6.07
C TYR A 41 16.56 -1.90 -5.66
N GLU A 42 16.84 -1.18 -4.58
CA GLU A 42 18.19 -1.09 -4.01
C GLU A 42 18.70 -2.46 -3.55
N TYR A 43 17.88 -3.25 -2.89
CA TYR A 43 18.24 -4.58 -2.41
C TYR A 43 18.37 -5.58 -3.56
N ARG A 44 17.49 -5.51 -4.55
CA ARG A 44 17.59 -6.30 -5.79
C ARG A 44 18.93 -6.08 -6.48
N ASP A 45 19.32 -4.84 -6.68
CA ASP A 45 20.55 -4.49 -7.38
C ASP A 45 21.81 -4.82 -6.56
N ALA A 46 21.68 -4.83 -5.24
CA ALA A 46 22.74 -5.30 -4.33
C ALA A 46 22.74 -6.82 -4.11
N ASN A 47 21.78 -7.56 -4.72
CA ASN A 47 21.56 -9.00 -4.52
C ASN A 47 21.48 -9.38 -3.03
N THR A 48 20.68 -8.64 -2.26
CA THR A 48 20.46 -8.83 -0.82
C THR A 48 19.00 -8.71 -0.48
N THR A 49 18.60 -9.19 0.68
CA THR A 49 17.26 -9.00 1.25
C THR A 49 17.25 -8.11 2.49
N PHE A 50 18.44 -7.68 2.91
CA PHE A 50 18.63 -6.82 4.08
C PHE A 50 19.92 -6.03 3.98
N SER A 51 19.91 -4.79 4.45
CA SER A 51 21.11 -3.98 4.68
C SER A 51 20.96 -3.22 6.01
N LYS A 52 22.07 -3.05 6.73
CA LYS A 52 22.12 -2.21 7.93
C LYS A 52 22.08 -0.71 7.60
N THR A 53 22.36 -0.36 6.36
CA THR A 53 22.39 1.03 5.88
C THR A 53 21.65 1.10 4.55
N ILE A 54 20.80 2.09 4.40
CA ILE A 54 20.11 2.42 3.15
C ILE A 54 21.00 3.40 2.39
N LYS A 55 21.30 3.11 1.13
CA LYS A 55 22.13 3.98 0.28
C LYS A 55 21.33 5.13 -0.33
N GLY A 56 20.01 4.97 -0.42
CA GLY A 56 19.13 5.96 -1.03
C GLY A 56 19.21 6.03 -2.55
N THR A 57 19.62 4.94 -3.20
CA THR A 57 19.85 4.89 -4.66
C THR A 57 18.65 5.37 -5.46
N TYR A 58 17.44 5.05 -5.01
CA TYR A 58 16.17 5.33 -5.70
C TYR A 58 15.31 6.38 -5.01
N LEU A 59 15.86 7.19 -4.10
CA LEU A 59 15.09 8.24 -3.39
C LEU A 59 14.63 9.37 -4.31
N LYS A 60 15.34 9.62 -5.42
CA LYS A 60 14.85 10.55 -6.43
C LYS A 60 13.57 10.02 -7.08
N ASN A 61 13.51 8.74 -7.41
CA ASN A 61 12.33 8.12 -8.01
C ASN A 61 11.13 8.15 -7.05
N TYR A 62 11.38 7.92 -5.76
CA TYR A 62 10.38 8.07 -4.71
C TYR A 62 9.85 9.50 -4.64
N LYS A 63 10.74 10.50 -4.67
CA LYS A 63 10.37 11.91 -4.72
C LYS A 63 9.49 12.23 -5.91
N ASP A 64 9.94 11.84 -7.10
CA ASP A 64 9.25 12.15 -8.35
C ASP A 64 7.81 11.57 -8.34
N MET A 65 7.63 10.36 -7.80
CA MET A 65 6.32 9.74 -7.65
C MET A 65 5.45 10.46 -6.61
N PHE A 66 6.03 10.84 -5.47
CA PHE A 66 5.32 11.60 -4.43
C PHE A 66 4.89 12.98 -4.94
N ASP A 67 5.79 13.71 -5.59
CA ASP A 67 5.51 15.02 -6.17
C ASP A 67 4.45 14.94 -7.28
N LEU A 68 4.46 13.88 -8.10
CA LEU A 68 3.44 13.67 -9.11
C LEU A 68 2.05 13.52 -8.48
N GLN A 69 1.93 12.69 -7.45
CA GLN A 69 0.66 12.52 -6.73
C GLN A 69 0.22 13.82 -6.08
N LEU A 70 1.13 14.53 -5.41
CA LEU A 70 0.85 15.80 -4.76
C LEU A 70 0.36 16.85 -5.76
N LYS A 71 1.02 16.97 -6.92
CA LYS A 71 0.71 17.96 -7.97
C LYS A 71 -0.63 17.69 -8.67
N THR A 72 -1.02 16.42 -8.77
CA THR A 72 -2.22 16.00 -9.54
C THR A 72 -3.38 15.55 -8.66
N SER A 73 -3.30 15.79 -7.36
CA SER A 73 -4.39 15.57 -6.42
C SER A 73 -5.30 16.80 -6.29
N PRO A 74 -6.55 16.64 -5.82
CA PRO A 74 -7.48 17.76 -5.68
C PRO A 74 -7.16 18.69 -4.49
N THR A 75 -6.28 18.29 -3.58
CA THR A 75 -6.00 19.02 -2.34
C THR A 75 -4.68 19.78 -2.43
N GLU A 76 -4.70 21.05 -2.03
CA GLU A 76 -3.49 21.89 -1.94
C GLU A 76 -2.43 21.26 -1.02
N ALA A 77 -1.15 21.33 -1.40
CA ALA A 77 -0.06 20.67 -0.71
C ALA A 77 0.01 20.97 0.79
N SER A 78 -0.26 22.22 1.18
CA SER A 78 -0.26 22.63 2.59
C SER A 78 -1.37 22.02 3.45
N MET A 79 -2.39 21.46 2.82
CA MET A 79 -3.58 20.92 3.48
C MET A 79 -3.59 19.38 3.57
N VAL A 80 -2.66 18.70 2.89
CA VAL A 80 -2.65 17.23 2.85
C VAL A 80 -2.43 16.58 4.22
N SER A 81 -1.79 17.29 5.16
CA SER A 81 -1.59 16.80 6.53
C SER A 81 -2.86 16.74 7.37
N SER A 82 -3.95 17.37 6.93
CA SER A 82 -5.27 17.29 7.58
C SER A 82 -6.20 16.25 6.93
N LYS A 83 -5.77 15.62 5.84
CA LYS A 83 -6.57 14.62 5.14
C LYS A 83 -6.39 13.25 5.77
N THR A 84 -7.48 12.75 6.30
CA THR A 84 -7.55 11.41 6.93
C THR A 84 -7.66 10.31 5.88
N TYR A 85 -7.48 9.07 6.31
CA TYR A 85 -7.72 7.89 5.48
C TYR A 85 -9.14 7.88 4.88
N ASP A 86 -10.15 8.23 5.67
CA ASP A 86 -11.55 8.24 5.21
C ASP A 86 -11.81 9.35 4.19
N ASP A 87 -11.23 10.54 4.38
CA ASP A 87 -11.32 11.64 3.42
C ASP A 87 -10.80 11.21 2.05
N VAL A 88 -9.60 10.64 2.03
CA VAL A 88 -8.93 10.24 0.78
C VAL A 88 -9.58 9.02 0.12
N THR A 89 -10.04 8.06 0.91
CA THR A 89 -10.81 6.92 0.39
C THR A 89 -12.10 7.40 -0.28
N SER A 90 -12.76 8.40 0.30
CA SER A 90 -13.98 8.98 -0.24
C SER A 90 -13.75 9.69 -1.59
N GLU A 91 -12.61 10.38 -1.78
CA GLU A 91 -12.26 10.98 -3.08
C GLU A 91 -12.31 9.93 -4.22
N PHE A 92 -11.80 8.72 -3.98
CA PHE A 92 -11.83 7.65 -4.96
C PHE A 92 -13.19 6.96 -5.05
N ALA A 93 -13.81 6.61 -3.92
CA ALA A 93 -15.09 5.91 -3.87
C ALA A 93 -16.24 6.69 -4.53
N LEU A 94 -16.15 8.03 -4.53
CA LEU A 94 -17.10 8.94 -5.18
C LEU A 94 -16.71 9.31 -6.62
N GLY A 95 -15.69 8.65 -7.20
CA GLY A 95 -15.25 8.89 -8.58
C GLY A 95 -14.59 10.25 -8.83
N GLN A 96 -14.17 10.96 -7.78
CA GLN A 96 -13.53 12.27 -7.91
C GLN A 96 -12.10 12.21 -8.43
N VAL A 97 -11.46 11.03 -8.38
CA VAL A 97 -10.09 10.81 -8.82
C VAL A 97 -9.93 9.47 -9.53
N ALA A 98 -8.99 9.39 -10.49
CA ALA A 98 -8.76 8.19 -11.30
C ALA A 98 -7.87 7.15 -10.61
N PHE A 99 -6.94 7.55 -9.75
CA PHE A 99 -5.97 6.67 -9.11
C PHE A 99 -5.98 6.86 -7.60
N TYR A 100 -6.06 5.73 -6.89
CA TYR A 100 -5.96 5.69 -5.42
C TYR A 100 -4.81 4.77 -5.00
N PRO A 101 -3.67 5.34 -4.60
CA PRO A 101 -2.53 4.57 -4.12
C PRO A 101 -2.84 3.89 -2.77
N ASN A 102 -3.39 2.69 -2.81
CA ASN A 102 -3.74 1.92 -1.62
C ASN A 102 -3.68 0.41 -1.94
N GLY A 103 -4.09 -0.43 -0.99
CA GLY A 103 -4.16 -1.87 -1.16
C GLY A 103 -5.57 -2.40 -1.34
N VAL A 104 -5.66 -3.68 -1.66
CA VAL A 104 -6.93 -4.38 -1.92
C VAL A 104 -7.93 -4.33 -0.75
N TRP A 105 -7.46 -4.09 0.47
CA TRP A 105 -8.32 -3.93 1.67
C TRP A 105 -9.25 -2.73 1.60
N ALA A 106 -8.87 -1.68 0.84
CA ALA A 106 -9.70 -0.48 0.67
C ALA A 106 -11.04 -0.78 -0.02
N TYR A 107 -11.15 -1.91 -0.73
CA TYR A 107 -12.38 -2.30 -1.40
C TYR A 107 -13.61 -2.32 -0.48
N SER A 108 -13.46 -2.72 0.77
CA SER A 108 -14.57 -2.73 1.74
C SER A 108 -15.20 -1.35 1.97
N GLN A 109 -14.46 -0.27 1.73
CA GLN A 109 -14.92 1.12 1.87
C GLN A 109 -15.29 1.75 0.52
N ILE A 110 -14.81 1.18 -0.59
CA ILE A 110 -15.13 1.62 -1.94
C ILE A 110 -16.45 1.01 -2.42
N LYS A 111 -16.67 -0.27 -2.10
CA LYS A 111 -17.82 -1.05 -2.55
C LYS A 111 -19.15 -0.38 -2.22
N GLY A 112 -20.01 -0.28 -3.23
CA GLY A 112 -21.37 0.25 -3.07
C GLY A 112 -21.47 1.78 -3.04
N ASN A 113 -20.40 2.48 -3.40
CA ASN A 113 -20.39 3.91 -3.70
C ASN A 113 -20.51 4.15 -5.22
N ASP A 114 -20.05 5.29 -5.71
CA ASP A 114 -20.30 5.73 -7.08
C ASP A 114 -19.42 4.99 -8.12
N VAL A 115 -18.27 4.46 -7.71
CA VAL A 115 -17.41 3.65 -8.60
C VAL A 115 -17.91 2.20 -8.62
N ALA A 116 -18.29 1.71 -9.79
CA ALA A 116 -18.77 0.34 -9.97
C ALA A 116 -17.63 -0.69 -9.92
N ASP A 117 -17.94 -1.92 -9.51
CA ASP A 117 -16.95 -3.00 -9.39
C ASP A 117 -16.26 -3.30 -10.72
N GLU A 118 -16.97 -3.20 -11.84
CA GLU A 118 -16.44 -3.41 -13.20
C GLU A 118 -15.46 -2.31 -13.67
N ASP A 119 -15.47 -1.14 -13.03
CA ASP A 119 -14.57 -0.03 -13.32
C ASP A 119 -13.30 -0.05 -12.45
N LEU A 120 -13.24 -0.99 -11.50
CA LEU A 120 -12.09 -1.13 -10.61
C LEU A 120 -10.98 -1.96 -11.25
N GLY A 121 -9.73 -1.51 -11.06
CA GLY A 121 -8.54 -2.23 -11.48
C GLY A 121 -7.36 -1.98 -10.54
N MET A 122 -6.30 -2.75 -10.73
CA MET A 122 -5.03 -2.59 -10.02
C MET A 122 -3.90 -2.33 -10.99
N LEU A 123 -3.06 -1.35 -10.66
CA LEU A 123 -1.83 -1.05 -11.39
C LEU A 123 -0.65 -1.10 -10.41
N PRO A 124 0.49 -1.67 -10.80
CA PRO A 124 1.71 -1.50 -10.02
C PRO A 124 2.19 -0.05 -10.08
N TYR A 125 2.91 0.39 -9.06
CA TYR A 125 3.62 1.65 -9.16
C TYR A 125 4.72 1.57 -10.21
N TYR A 126 4.83 2.64 -11.02
CA TYR A 126 5.92 2.86 -11.95
C TYR A 126 6.77 4.05 -11.48
N MET A 127 8.00 3.77 -11.08
CA MET A 127 8.93 4.77 -10.54
C MET A 127 10.03 5.19 -11.54
N GLY A 128 10.01 4.66 -12.78
CA GLY A 128 11.04 4.89 -13.79
C GLY A 128 12.33 4.12 -13.51
N ILE A 129 12.24 2.96 -12.87
CA ILE A 129 13.39 2.13 -12.52
C ILE A 129 13.50 0.98 -13.53
N LYS A 130 14.69 0.74 -14.06
CA LYS A 130 14.94 -0.33 -15.02
C LYS A 130 14.53 -1.70 -14.46
N GLY A 131 13.73 -2.44 -15.22
CA GLY A 131 13.24 -3.78 -14.88
C GLY A 131 11.96 -3.78 -14.05
N GLU A 132 11.35 -2.62 -13.80
CA GLU A 132 10.05 -2.56 -13.12
C GLU A 132 8.89 -3.01 -14.03
N GLU A 133 9.09 -2.99 -15.34
CA GLU A 133 8.14 -3.51 -16.33
C GLU A 133 7.82 -5.00 -16.15
N ASP A 134 8.69 -5.75 -15.49
CA ASP A 134 8.50 -7.16 -15.15
C ASP A 134 7.92 -7.36 -13.74
N CYS A 135 7.63 -6.27 -13.04
CA CYS A 135 7.08 -6.31 -11.69
C CYS A 135 5.55 -6.11 -11.68
N GLY A 136 4.92 -6.77 -10.73
CA GLY A 136 3.52 -6.59 -10.36
C GLY A 136 3.35 -5.65 -9.16
N PRO A 137 2.14 -5.62 -8.58
CA PRO A 137 1.86 -4.82 -7.39
C PRO A 137 2.75 -5.17 -6.19
N VAL A 138 2.86 -4.23 -5.26
CA VAL A 138 3.62 -4.43 -4.02
C VAL A 138 2.89 -5.42 -3.11
N GLY A 139 3.58 -6.49 -2.72
CA GLY A 139 3.10 -7.41 -1.68
C GLY A 139 3.42 -6.87 -0.28
N VAL A 140 2.38 -6.63 0.50
CA VAL A 140 2.50 -6.17 1.88
C VAL A 140 2.12 -7.31 2.83
N TYR A 141 3.08 -7.81 3.60
CA TYR A 141 2.93 -8.92 4.54
C TYR A 141 3.24 -8.47 5.98
N ASP A 142 2.62 -7.38 6.39
CA ASP A 142 2.91 -6.75 7.69
C ASP A 142 2.12 -7.37 8.84
N ALA A 143 0.98 -7.98 8.55
CA ALA A 143 0.16 -8.60 9.57
C ALA A 143 0.71 -9.98 9.93
N SER A 144 1.06 -10.16 11.19
CA SER A 144 1.52 -11.44 11.74
C SER A 144 0.91 -11.71 13.11
N TRP A 145 0.70 -12.98 13.41
CA TRP A 145 0.25 -13.40 14.73
C TRP A 145 1.44 -13.71 15.63
N ALA A 146 1.49 -13.07 16.78
CA ALA A 146 2.51 -13.32 17.77
C ALA A 146 1.94 -14.09 18.97
N VAL A 147 2.58 -15.19 19.34
CA VAL A 147 2.24 -15.94 20.56
C VAL A 147 3.04 -15.38 21.72
N ASN A 148 2.35 -14.95 22.80
CA ASN A 148 3.02 -14.41 23.98
C ASN A 148 3.90 -15.49 24.63
N LYS A 149 5.22 -15.29 24.57
CA LYS A 149 6.21 -16.22 25.15
C LYS A 149 6.07 -16.42 26.65
N ASN A 150 5.50 -15.46 27.37
CA ASN A 150 5.34 -15.47 28.82
C ASN A 150 3.98 -16.04 29.27
N ALA A 151 3.09 -16.39 28.32
CA ALA A 151 1.83 -17.06 28.66
C ALA A 151 2.07 -18.49 29.21
N SER A 152 1.09 -19.03 29.91
CA SER A 152 1.15 -20.45 30.37
C SER A 152 1.23 -21.41 29.17
N GLU A 153 1.80 -22.58 29.35
CA GLU A 153 1.87 -23.60 28.28
C GLU A 153 0.47 -24.00 27.78
N LYS A 154 -0.53 -23.99 28.68
CA LYS A 154 -1.93 -24.22 28.31
C LYS A 154 -2.46 -23.14 27.37
N ASP A 155 -2.19 -21.87 27.65
CA ASP A 155 -2.67 -20.76 26.85
C ASP A 155 -1.92 -20.69 25.51
N LYS A 156 -0.61 -20.93 25.50
CA LYS A 156 0.18 -21.07 24.27
C LYS A 156 -0.39 -22.15 23.36
N LYS A 157 -0.67 -23.33 23.94
CA LYS A 157 -1.25 -24.44 23.19
C LYS A 157 -2.62 -24.06 22.61
N ALA A 158 -3.50 -23.46 23.41
CA ALA A 158 -4.81 -23.02 22.95
C ALA A 158 -4.72 -21.98 21.82
N THR A 159 -3.78 -21.04 21.93
CA THR A 159 -3.51 -20.03 20.88
C THR A 159 -3.05 -20.71 19.57
N LEU A 160 -2.11 -21.64 19.65
CA LEU A 160 -1.62 -22.38 18.48
C LEU A 160 -2.71 -23.27 17.87
N ASP A 161 -3.53 -23.91 18.67
CA ASP A 161 -4.67 -24.72 18.20
C ASP A 161 -5.70 -23.83 17.47
N PHE A 162 -5.96 -22.62 17.99
CA PHE A 162 -6.83 -21.64 17.34
C PHE A 162 -6.26 -21.13 16.01
N ILE A 163 -4.97 -20.75 15.97
CA ILE A 163 -4.30 -20.34 14.73
C ILE A 163 -4.36 -21.48 13.71
N LYS A 164 -4.08 -22.71 14.12
CA LYS A 164 -4.17 -23.88 13.25
C LYS A 164 -5.58 -24.04 12.70
N TRP A 165 -6.61 -23.93 13.54
CA TRP A 165 -8.01 -23.99 13.12
C TRP A 165 -8.31 -22.91 12.07
N MET A 166 -7.93 -21.65 12.31
CA MET A 166 -8.14 -20.55 11.37
C MET A 166 -7.61 -20.83 9.97
N ILE A 167 -6.47 -21.52 9.86
CA ILE A 167 -5.81 -21.73 8.55
C ILE A 167 -6.07 -23.11 7.94
N THR A 168 -6.73 -24.02 8.63
CA THR A 168 -6.98 -25.38 8.11
C THR A 168 -8.45 -25.78 8.03
N ASP A 169 -9.30 -25.22 8.87
CA ASP A 169 -10.73 -25.51 8.90
C ASP A 169 -11.47 -24.80 7.77
N ASN A 170 -12.40 -25.48 7.10
CA ASN A 170 -13.10 -24.94 5.94
C ASN A 170 -14.03 -23.77 6.27
N GLU A 171 -14.68 -23.81 7.43
CA GLU A 171 -15.57 -22.73 7.87
C GLU A 171 -14.75 -21.51 8.29
N ALA A 172 -13.68 -21.71 9.06
CA ALA A 172 -12.77 -20.64 9.45
C ALA A 172 -12.14 -19.94 8.23
N LYS A 173 -11.71 -20.71 7.22
CA LYS A 173 -11.19 -20.16 5.98
C LYS A 173 -12.22 -19.32 5.21
N LYS A 174 -13.49 -19.73 5.18
CA LYS A 174 -14.57 -18.95 4.58
C LYS A 174 -14.81 -17.65 5.34
N ILE A 175 -14.86 -17.70 6.66
CA ILE A 175 -15.00 -16.51 7.49
C ILE A 175 -13.87 -15.52 7.17
N LEU A 176 -12.62 -15.96 7.18
CA LEU A 176 -11.48 -15.08 6.90
C LEU A 176 -11.52 -14.50 5.49
N SER A 177 -11.80 -15.31 4.48
CA SER A 177 -11.72 -14.88 3.07
C SER A 177 -12.99 -14.21 2.57
N LYS A 178 -14.17 -14.81 2.81
CA LYS A 178 -15.44 -14.33 2.23
C LYS A 178 -16.11 -13.29 3.10
N ASP A 179 -16.19 -13.52 4.42
CA ASP A 179 -16.93 -12.62 5.30
C ASP A 179 -16.06 -11.41 5.73
N MET A 180 -14.77 -11.66 6.01
CA MET A 180 -13.82 -10.61 6.44
C MET A 180 -13.00 -10.02 5.28
N GLY A 181 -13.01 -10.63 4.10
CA GLY A 181 -12.34 -10.13 2.90
C GLY A 181 -10.80 -10.23 2.92
N PHE A 182 -10.23 -11.08 3.78
CA PHE A 182 -8.77 -11.23 3.85
C PHE A 182 -8.23 -12.10 2.71
N SER A 183 -7.18 -11.61 2.05
CA SER A 183 -6.30 -12.42 1.23
C SER A 183 -5.21 -13.04 2.11
N VAL A 184 -5.26 -14.36 2.29
CA VAL A 184 -4.42 -15.07 3.27
C VAL A 184 -3.34 -15.87 2.55
N PRO A 185 -2.03 -15.67 2.83
CA PRO A 185 -0.93 -16.24 2.05
C PRO A 185 -0.56 -17.68 2.43
N PHE A 186 -1.49 -18.48 2.93
CA PHE A 186 -1.27 -19.89 3.24
C PHE A 186 -1.74 -20.79 2.10
N THR A 187 -1.01 -21.85 1.82
CA THR A 187 -1.33 -22.83 0.77
C THR A 187 -2.67 -23.55 0.95
N THR A 188 -3.23 -23.49 2.16
CA THR A 188 -4.57 -24.02 2.46
C THR A 188 -5.70 -23.13 1.94
N PHE A 189 -5.41 -21.87 1.57
CA PHE A 189 -6.36 -20.94 0.95
C PHE A 189 -6.27 -21.05 -0.56
N THR A 190 -6.91 -22.10 -1.08
CA THR A 190 -7.07 -22.32 -2.53
C THR A 190 -8.00 -21.28 -3.15
N ASP A 191 -8.27 -21.39 -4.45
CA ASP A 191 -9.17 -20.45 -5.17
C ASP A 191 -10.58 -20.36 -4.55
N ASP A 192 -11.08 -21.43 -3.94
CA ASP A 192 -12.37 -21.44 -3.23
C ASP A 192 -12.40 -20.52 -1.98
N TYR A 193 -11.24 -20.19 -1.45
CA TYR A 193 -11.07 -19.36 -0.24
C TYR A 193 -10.38 -18.03 -0.55
N GLN A 194 -10.66 -17.45 -1.70
CA GLN A 194 -10.24 -16.08 -2.02
C GLN A 194 -11.39 -15.11 -1.72
N PRO A 195 -11.10 -13.87 -1.31
CA PRO A 195 -12.14 -12.86 -1.11
C PRO A 195 -12.83 -12.52 -2.43
N ASP A 196 -14.12 -12.21 -2.35
CA ASP A 196 -14.89 -11.68 -3.50
C ASP A 196 -14.59 -10.17 -3.63
N ASN A 197 -13.43 -9.86 -4.22
CA ASN A 197 -12.87 -8.54 -4.29
C ASN A 197 -12.18 -8.37 -5.66
N PRO A 198 -12.73 -7.51 -6.56
CA PRO A 198 -12.18 -7.33 -7.90
C PRO A 198 -10.74 -6.81 -7.90
N LEU A 199 -10.35 -6.03 -6.89
CA LEU A 199 -8.96 -5.58 -6.75
C LEU A 199 -8.00 -6.73 -6.42
N THR A 200 -8.44 -7.70 -5.62
CA THR A 200 -7.64 -8.91 -5.35
C THR A 200 -7.49 -9.76 -6.61
N GLU A 201 -8.55 -9.91 -7.40
CA GLU A 201 -8.49 -10.63 -8.67
C GLU A 201 -7.56 -9.93 -9.67
N ALA A 202 -7.68 -8.60 -9.80
CA ALA A 202 -6.81 -7.80 -10.65
C ALA A 202 -5.34 -7.87 -10.22
N ALA A 203 -5.05 -7.84 -8.91
CA ALA A 203 -3.69 -8.00 -8.39
C ALA A 203 -3.11 -9.39 -8.67
N ARG A 204 -3.92 -10.46 -8.53
CA ARG A 204 -3.53 -11.84 -8.83
C ARG A 204 -3.23 -12.07 -10.31
N ALA A 205 -3.90 -11.35 -11.22
CA ALA A 205 -3.66 -11.47 -12.66
C ALA A 205 -2.19 -11.21 -13.01
N TYR A 206 -1.54 -10.25 -12.37
CA TYR A 206 -0.11 -9.99 -12.55
C TYR A 206 0.75 -11.20 -12.18
N SER A 207 0.45 -11.88 -11.08
CA SER A 207 1.18 -13.10 -10.67
C SER A 207 0.94 -14.25 -11.66
N ASN A 208 -0.30 -14.41 -12.15
CA ASN A 208 -0.64 -15.42 -13.14
C ASN A 208 0.07 -15.17 -14.48
N ASP A 209 0.29 -13.90 -14.85
CA ASP A 209 1.04 -13.48 -16.03
C ASP A 209 2.56 -13.56 -15.82
N GLY A 210 3.02 -14.09 -14.69
CA GLY A 210 4.44 -14.29 -14.39
C GLY A 210 5.18 -13.03 -13.95
N LYS A 211 4.46 -11.95 -13.61
CA LYS A 211 5.08 -10.73 -13.07
C LYS A 211 5.63 -10.97 -11.66
N THR A 212 6.79 -10.40 -11.40
CA THR A 212 7.45 -10.51 -10.09
C THR A 212 6.77 -9.59 -9.08
N GLU A 213 6.30 -10.14 -7.97
CA GLU A 213 5.79 -9.34 -6.86
C GLU A 213 6.91 -8.53 -6.21
N VAL A 214 6.70 -7.24 -6.04
CA VAL A 214 7.63 -6.36 -5.31
C VAL A 214 7.51 -6.62 -3.82
N ARG A 215 8.54 -7.18 -3.22
CA ARG A 215 8.59 -7.47 -1.78
C ARG A 215 9.78 -6.78 -1.14
N SER A 216 9.54 -5.91 -0.19
CA SER A 216 10.60 -5.55 0.75
C SER A 216 10.52 -6.47 1.96
N PHE A 217 11.54 -7.28 2.15
CA PHE A 217 11.58 -8.28 3.22
C PHE A 217 11.84 -7.66 4.60
N THR A 218 12.55 -6.55 4.63
CA THR A 218 12.91 -5.88 5.87
C THR A 218 12.84 -4.38 5.66
N ILE A 219 11.95 -3.75 6.40
CA ILE A 219 11.96 -2.30 6.60
C ILE A 219 12.59 -2.01 7.98
N PRO A 220 13.17 -0.84 8.19
CA PRO A 220 13.55 -0.38 9.51
C PRO A 220 12.38 -0.38 10.50
N ASP A 221 12.57 0.13 11.68
CA ASP A 221 11.57 0.12 12.73
C ASP A 221 10.48 1.20 12.53
N GLN A 222 9.57 1.29 13.50
CA GLN A 222 8.47 2.26 13.48
C GLN A 222 9.01 3.71 13.53
N GLN A 223 10.10 3.96 14.26
CA GLN A 223 10.68 5.30 14.35
C GLN A 223 11.14 5.82 12.99
N TRP A 224 11.72 4.96 12.16
CA TRP A 224 12.11 5.30 10.80
C TRP A 224 10.90 5.75 9.95
N GLN A 225 9.76 5.04 10.08
CA GLN A 225 8.53 5.42 9.38
C GLN A 225 7.98 6.76 9.89
N ASP A 226 7.98 6.97 11.20
CA ASP A 226 7.50 8.20 11.83
C ASP A 226 8.38 9.42 11.45
N ASP A 227 9.68 9.24 11.34
CA ASP A 227 10.62 10.27 10.90
C ASP A 227 10.36 10.66 9.43
N ILE A 228 10.13 9.70 8.55
CA ILE A 228 9.76 9.95 7.16
C ILE A 228 8.41 10.66 7.08
N ALA A 229 7.39 10.19 7.81
CA ALA A 229 6.07 10.80 7.84
C ALA A 229 6.15 12.27 8.26
N SER A 230 6.88 12.55 9.34
CA SER A 230 7.10 13.91 9.85
C SER A 230 7.82 14.81 8.83
N ALA A 231 8.84 14.27 8.16
CA ALA A 231 9.58 15.01 7.14
C ALA A 231 8.73 15.29 5.89
N LEU A 232 7.84 14.38 5.48
CA LEU A 232 6.88 14.59 4.40
C LEU A 232 5.87 15.68 4.73
N VAL A 233 5.35 15.72 5.95
CA VAL A 233 4.45 16.80 6.42
C VAL A 233 5.14 18.16 6.33
N GLU A 234 6.37 18.27 6.83
CA GLU A 234 7.11 19.54 6.72
C GLU A 234 7.40 19.93 5.26
N TYR A 235 7.71 18.95 4.41
CA TYR A 235 7.93 19.17 2.99
C TYR A 235 6.69 19.74 2.30
N THR A 236 5.52 19.15 2.51
CA THR A 236 4.27 19.60 1.89
C THR A 236 3.78 20.94 2.43
N GLN A 237 4.06 21.26 3.69
CA GLN A 237 3.75 22.55 4.30
C GLN A 237 4.76 23.67 3.90
N GLY A 238 5.85 23.33 3.20
CA GLY A 238 6.89 24.28 2.85
C GLY A 238 7.77 24.74 4.04
N THR A 239 7.67 24.08 5.19
CA THR A 239 8.46 24.34 6.39
C THR A 239 9.76 23.54 6.43
N GLY A 240 9.84 22.47 5.63
CA GLY A 240 11.03 21.63 5.44
C GLY A 240 11.38 21.45 3.96
N LYS A 241 12.64 21.06 3.70
CA LYS A 241 13.11 20.70 2.36
C LYS A 241 13.14 19.19 2.18
N TRP A 242 13.19 18.74 0.93
CA TRP A 242 13.31 17.32 0.59
C TRP A 242 14.54 16.63 1.21
N ASP A 243 15.64 17.38 1.44
CA ASP A 243 16.84 16.83 2.10
C ASP A 243 16.52 16.25 3.49
N LYS A 244 15.49 16.76 4.18
CA LYS A 244 15.05 16.20 5.47
C LYS A 244 14.41 14.83 5.27
N VAL A 245 13.59 14.65 4.23
CA VAL A 245 13.02 13.34 3.87
C VAL A 245 14.14 12.35 3.52
N GLN A 246 15.12 12.78 2.73
CA GLN A 246 16.29 11.94 2.41
C GLN A 246 17.10 11.53 3.65
N SER A 247 17.20 12.42 4.63
CA SER A 247 17.94 12.14 5.86
C SER A 247 17.19 11.22 6.84
N ALA A 248 15.86 11.09 6.68
CA ALA A 248 15.03 10.18 7.45
C ALA A 248 15.10 8.72 6.92
N PHE A 249 15.49 8.54 5.64
CA PHE A 249 15.76 7.23 5.05
C PHE A 249 17.10 6.66 5.53
#